data_b046f393b888e365d5f6cc70de58de98
#
_entry.id   b046f393b888e365d5f6cc70de58de98
#
_cell.length_a   1.000
_cell.length_b   1.000
_cell.length_c   1.000
_cell.angle_alpha   90.00
_cell.angle_beta   90.00
_cell.angle_gamma   90.00
#
_symmetry.space_group_name_H-M   'P 1'
#
loop_
_entity.id
_entity.type
_entity.pdbx_description
1 polymer ?
#
loop_
_entity_poly.entity_id
_entity_poly.type
_entity_poly.pdbx_seq_one_letter_code
_entity_poly.pdbx_strand_id
1 'polypeptide(L)'
;MGKRNPILIKLLDETKKDIDHFLNKYAEKVISGDASLFLGSGVSRDSGFPSWAALLAPCAEELGIDMGDDTDLFSIAQYYSNRHSDAELRQLFNKAINQFAEPGDVLNNLLGIPFSSIWTTNYDRLIENGLEKRYIGYNSIVNDIDLASISRDTKISVYKMNGDISEPTQMVVTKDDYEHYAQKHSLFLTFLKKELVANTFLFVGYSFSDALVLDCLSSLTEYLGTAGGCHYAIMLVNERVTAKTQYFFEDLQKRYNIKCLAVRKEDIPSLISRLSLKVREKKVFISGAFDTVPEEINTFADSLSYELVRHLYENGFRIATGVGKRLGT
;
A
#
# COMPACT_ATOMS: atom_id res chain seq x y z
N MET A 1 -5.76 -4.74 -38.03
CA MET A 1 -6.02 -3.99 -36.80
C MET A 1 -6.90 -4.84 -35.91
N GLY A 2 -6.35 -5.41 -34.82
CA GLY A 2 -7.13 -6.21 -33.88
C GLY A 2 -8.23 -5.35 -33.25
N LYS A 3 -9.43 -5.89 -33.09
CA LYS A 3 -10.52 -5.21 -32.40
C LYS A 3 -10.05 -4.92 -30.98
N ARG A 4 -9.98 -3.65 -30.56
CA ARG A 4 -9.67 -3.27 -29.17
C ARG A 4 -10.71 -3.88 -28.25
N ASN A 5 -10.27 -4.43 -27.12
CA ASN A 5 -11.16 -5.05 -26.14
C ASN A 5 -12.15 -3.99 -25.58
N PRO A 6 -13.46 -4.13 -25.79
CA PRO A 6 -14.44 -3.10 -25.38
C PRO A 6 -14.53 -2.96 -23.85
N ILE A 7 -14.30 -4.05 -23.11
CA ILE A 7 -14.31 -4.03 -21.65
C ILE A 7 -13.11 -3.22 -21.14
N LEU A 8 -11.92 -3.44 -21.72
CA LEU A 8 -10.74 -2.65 -21.36
C LEU A 8 -10.96 -1.16 -21.60
N ILE A 9 -11.52 -0.78 -22.75
CA ILE A 9 -11.82 0.61 -23.06
C ILE A 9 -12.78 1.19 -22.02
N LYS A 10 -13.86 0.48 -21.69
CA LYS A 10 -14.85 0.91 -20.70
C LYS A 10 -14.20 1.17 -19.34
N LEU A 11 -13.42 0.22 -18.81
CA LEU A 11 -12.75 0.35 -17.51
C LEU A 11 -11.77 1.52 -17.46
N LEU A 12 -10.98 1.72 -18.53
CA LEU A 12 -10.05 2.84 -18.63
C LEU A 12 -10.78 4.19 -18.73
N ASP A 13 -11.91 4.27 -19.45
CA ASP A 13 -12.69 5.50 -19.60
C ASP A 13 -13.44 5.87 -18.31
N GLU A 14 -13.92 4.89 -17.56
CA GLU A 14 -14.46 5.10 -16.20
C GLU A 14 -13.38 5.66 -15.28
N THR A 15 -12.18 5.06 -15.26
CA THR A 15 -11.05 5.56 -14.48
C THR A 15 -10.67 6.99 -14.86
N LYS A 16 -10.63 7.34 -16.14
CA LYS A 16 -10.33 8.72 -16.57
C LYS A 16 -11.29 9.76 -16.02
N LYS A 17 -12.57 9.43 -15.88
CA LYS A 17 -13.58 10.33 -15.30
C LYS A 17 -13.34 10.54 -13.81
N ASP A 18 -12.85 9.50 -13.12
CA ASP A 18 -12.73 9.48 -11.67
C ASP A 18 -11.34 9.91 -11.16
N ILE A 19 -10.33 9.92 -12.02
CA ILE A 19 -8.94 10.05 -11.61
C ILE A 19 -8.64 11.40 -10.94
N ASP A 20 -9.18 12.49 -11.44
CA ASP A 20 -8.94 13.81 -10.85
C ASP A 20 -9.66 13.96 -9.51
N HIS A 21 -10.85 13.36 -9.37
CA HIS A 21 -11.54 13.28 -8.09
C HIS A 21 -10.74 12.48 -7.08
N PHE A 22 -10.24 11.30 -7.47
CA PHE A 22 -9.36 10.48 -6.64
C PHE A 22 -8.12 11.27 -6.20
N LEU A 23 -7.38 11.85 -7.15
CA LEU A 23 -6.15 12.59 -6.84
C LEU A 23 -6.39 13.72 -5.84
N ASN A 24 -7.49 14.48 -6.01
CA ASN A 24 -7.82 15.56 -5.09
C ASN A 24 -8.22 15.07 -3.71
N LYS A 25 -9.15 14.10 -3.64
CA LYS A 25 -9.67 13.59 -2.37
C LYS A 25 -8.64 12.80 -1.59
N TYR A 26 -7.88 11.94 -2.26
CA TYR A 26 -6.86 11.15 -1.59
C TYR A 26 -5.67 12.01 -1.12
N ALA A 27 -5.27 13.03 -1.89
CA ALA A 27 -4.26 14.00 -1.45
C ALA A 27 -4.70 14.77 -0.20
N GLU A 28 -5.99 15.14 -0.08
CA GLU A 28 -6.54 15.73 1.15
C GLU A 28 -6.36 14.80 2.35
N LYS A 29 -6.66 13.52 2.17
CA LYS A 29 -6.49 12.49 3.21
C LYS A 29 -5.03 12.28 3.60
N VAL A 30 -4.10 12.31 2.64
CA VAL A 30 -2.66 12.26 2.93
C VAL A 30 -2.22 13.43 3.81
N ILE A 31 -2.68 14.63 3.51
CA ILE A 31 -2.29 15.85 4.23
C ILE A 31 -2.89 15.91 5.62
N SER A 32 -4.14 15.45 5.80
CA SER A 32 -4.78 15.36 7.12
C SER A 32 -4.21 14.24 8.00
N GLY A 33 -3.39 13.34 7.45
CA GLY A 33 -2.88 12.16 8.15
C GLY A 33 -3.87 10.99 8.18
N ASP A 34 -4.97 11.05 7.41
CA ASP A 34 -6.04 10.05 7.35
C ASP A 34 -5.89 9.11 6.13
N ALA A 35 -4.69 8.98 5.59
CA ALA A 35 -4.40 8.09 4.46
C ALA A 35 -3.45 6.97 4.84
N SER A 36 -3.81 5.76 4.46
CA SER A 36 -2.99 4.56 4.63
C SER A 36 -2.75 3.88 3.29
N LEU A 37 -1.60 3.20 3.18
CA LEU A 37 -1.23 2.42 2.00
C LEU A 37 -1.34 0.94 2.32
N PHE A 38 -1.91 0.14 1.41
CA PHE A 38 -1.89 -1.32 1.48
C PHE A 38 -1.16 -1.87 0.26
N LEU A 39 -0.05 -2.56 0.50
CA LEU A 39 0.82 -3.10 -0.55
C LEU A 39 0.69 -4.61 -0.64
N GLY A 40 0.45 -5.11 -1.85
CA GLY A 40 0.47 -6.54 -2.14
C GLY A 40 1.72 -6.94 -2.90
N SER A 41 1.83 -8.25 -3.21
CA SER A 41 2.97 -8.85 -3.90
C SER A 41 3.25 -8.28 -5.30
N GLY A 42 2.29 -7.58 -5.88
CA GLY A 42 2.48 -6.91 -7.17
C GLY A 42 3.60 -5.88 -7.19
N VAL A 43 3.82 -5.15 -6.08
CA VAL A 43 4.92 -4.18 -5.97
C VAL A 43 6.26 -4.87 -5.77
N SER A 44 6.31 -6.02 -5.09
CA SER A 44 7.53 -6.82 -4.92
C SER A 44 7.98 -7.46 -6.22
N ARG A 45 7.03 -7.90 -7.07
CA ARG A 45 7.33 -8.42 -8.42
C ARG A 45 7.98 -7.36 -9.31
N ASP A 46 7.59 -6.12 -9.19
CA ASP A 46 8.21 -5.01 -9.93
C ASP A 46 9.66 -4.76 -9.50
N SER A 47 10.00 -5.18 -8.28
CA SER A 47 11.36 -5.17 -7.71
C SER A 47 12.14 -6.49 -7.95
N GLY A 48 11.59 -7.43 -8.74
CA GLY A 48 12.25 -8.68 -9.11
C GLY A 48 11.96 -9.88 -8.19
N PHE A 49 11.11 -9.75 -7.19
CA PHE A 49 10.73 -10.88 -6.33
C PHE A 49 9.72 -11.82 -7.01
N PRO A 50 9.76 -13.12 -6.72
CA PRO A 50 8.81 -14.08 -7.26
C PRO A 50 7.39 -13.83 -6.72
N SER A 51 6.37 -14.24 -7.47
CA SER A 51 5.01 -14.33 -6.93
C SER A 51 4.89 -15.50 -5.95
N TRP A 52 3.83 -15.51 -5.14
CA TRP A 52 3.57 -16.61 -4.21
C TRP A 52 3.44 -17.97 -4.92
N ALA A 53 2.75 -18.00 -6.05
CA ALA A 53 2.69 -19.19 -6.88
C ALA A 53 4.08 -19.63 -7.39
N ALA A 54 4.93 -18.69 -7.79
CA ALA A 54 6.29 -19.00 -8.23
C ALA A 54 7.19 -19.50 -7.07
N LEU A 55 6.98 -19.02 -5.84
CA LEU A 55 7.67 -19.52 -4.64
C LEU A 55 7.32 -20.98 -4.35
N LEU A 56 6.04 -21.36 -4.54
CA LEU A 56 5.53 -22.68 -4.23
C LEU A 56 5.60 -23.66 -5.42
N ALA A 57 5.92 -23.18 -6.63
CA ALA A 57 6.03 -24.05 -7.80
C ALA A 57 7.00 -25.24 -7.60
N PRO A 58 8.20 -25.08 -7.01
CA PRO A 58 9.08 -26.22 -6.73
C PRO A 58 8.46 -27.21 -5.73
N CYS A 59 7.72 -26.72 -4.73
CA CYS A 59 7.03 -27.58 -3.75
C CYS A 59 5.91 -28.38 -4.42
N ALA A 60 5.11 -27.76 -5.29
CA ALA A 60 4.05 -28.43 -6.03
C ALA A 60 4.61 -29.49 -7.00
N GLU A 61 5.70 -29.18 -7.72
CA GLU A 61 6.39 -30.11 -8.62
C GLU A 61 6.89 -31.35 -7.85
N GLU A 62 7.52 -31.17 -6.69
CA GLU A 62 8.02 -32.27 -5.87
C GLU A 62 6.88 -33.13 -5.30
N LEU A 63 5.74 -32.52 -5.01
CA LEU A 63 4.53 -33.21 -4.58
C LEU A 63 3.76 -33.87 -5.72
N GLY A 64 4.11 -33.62 -6.98
CA GLY A 64 3.39 -34.10 -8.17
C GLY A 64 2.03 -33.45 -8.35
N ILE A 65 1.87 -32.19 -7.91
CA ILE A 65 0.60 -31.44 -7.98
C ILE A 65 0.67 -30.41 -9.10
N ASP A 66 -0.24 -30.49 -10.05
CA ASP A 66 -0.39 -29.47 -11.08
C ASP A 66 -1.07 -28.21 -10.52
N MET A 67 -0.40 -27.06 -10.68
CA MET A 67 -0.93 -25.79 -10.21
C MET A 67 -1.74 -25.09 -11.31
N GLY A 68 -3.02 -24.86 -11.04
CA GLY A 68 -3.92 -24.04 -11.88
C GLY A 68 -4.21 -22.67 -11.24
N ASP A 69 -5.00 -21.86 -11.94
CA ASP A 69 -5.35 -20.50 -11.49
C ASP A 69 -6.14 -20.48 -10.16
N ASP A 70 -6.90 -21.54 -9.86
CA ASP A 70 -7.73 -21.68 -8.66
C ASP A 70 -7.04 -22.52 -7.55
N THR A 71 -5.73 -22.80 -7.67
CA THR A 71 -5.01 -23.60 -6.68
C THR A 71 -4.90 -22.86 -5.33
N ASP A 72 -5.32 -23.53 -4.26
CA ASP A 72 -5.09 -23.04 -2.89
C ASP A 72 -3.60 -23.17 -2.52
N LEU A 73 -2.88 -22.07 -2.62
CA LEU A 73 -1.44 -22.02 -2.39
C LEU A 73 -1.07 -22.30 -0.93
N PHE A 74 -1.93 -21.95 0.04
CA PHE A 74 -1.72 -22.30 1.44
C PHE A 74 -1.78 -23.81 1.66
N SER A 75 -2.66 -24.50 0.93
CA SER A 75 -2.72 -25.97 0.97
C SER A 75 -1.47 -26.63 0.39
N ILE A 76 -0.89 -26.08 -0.70
CA ILE A 76 0.40 -26.57 -1.24
C ILE A 76 1.51 -26.44 -0.20
N ALA A 77 1.62 -25.26 0.42
CA ALA A 77 2.58 -25.02 1.49
C ALA A 77 2.40 -26.00 2.66
N GLN A 78 1.15 -26.27 3.08
CA GLN A 78 0.83 -27.20 4.12
C GLN A 78 1.22 -28.63 3.75
N TYR A 79 0.89 -29.08 2.54
CA TYR A 79 1.23 -30.44 2.10
C TYR A 79 2.73 -30.67 2.04
N TYR A 80 3.48 -29.66 1.57
CA TYR A 80 4.94 -29.71 1.57
C TYR A 80 5.50 -29.77 2.99
N SER A 81 5.02 -28.92 3.89
CA SER A 81 5.40 -28.91 5.31
C SER A 81 5.11 -30.24 6.00
N ASN A 82 3.95 -30.86 5.73
CA ASN A 82 3.55 -32.16 6.28
C ASN A 82 4.46 -33.32 5.79
N ARG A 83 4.92 -33.23 4.54
CA ARG A 83 5.75 -34.28 3.93
C ARG A 83 7.21 -34.19 4.33
N HIS A 84 7.73 -32.97 4.47
CA HIS A 84 9.13 -32.68 4.80
C HIS A 84 9.24 -32.11 6.21
N SER A 85 9.21 -30.79 6.32
CA SER A 85 9.12 -30.07 7.60
C SER A 85 8.76 -28.61 7.37
N ASP A 86 8.21 -27.97 8.39
CA ASP A 86 7.97 -26.52 8.38
C ASP A 86 9.30 -25.73 8.21
N ALA A 87 10.38 -26.21 8.82
CA ALA A 87 11.69 -25.59 8.71
C ALA A 87 12.23 -25.59 7.26
N GLU A 88 12.06 -26.69 6.53
CA GLU A 88 12.50 -26.78 5.13
C GLU A 88 11.69 -25.85 4.24
N LEU A 89 10.36 -25.81 4.42
CA LEU A 89 9.49 -24.88 3.70
C LEU A 89 9.93 -23.42 3.92
N ARG A 90 10.12 -23.00 5.18
CA ARG A 90 10.54 -21.64 5.52
C ARG A 90 11.96 -21.33 5.02
N GLN A 91 12.84 -22.33 4.93
CA GLN A 91 14.17 -22.17 4.34
C GLN A 91 14.09 -21.92 2.82
N LEU A 92 13.16 -22.56 2.10
CA LEU A 92 12.91 -22.27 0.68
C LEU A 92 12.47 -20.81 0.49
N PHE A 93 11.54 -20.34 1.31
CA PHE A 93 11.09 -18.94 1.28
C PHE A 93 12.25 -17.99 1.60
N ASN A 94 13.03 -18.28 2.63
CA ASN A 94 14.17 -17.46 3.01
C ASN A 94 15.18 -17.37 1.85
N LYS A 95 15.52 -18.48 1.23
CA LYS A 95 16.46 -18.50 0.09
C LYS A 95 15.97 -17.68 -1.11
N ALA A 96 14.67 -17.66 -1.35
CA ALA A 96 14.07 -16.95 -2.50
C ALA A 96 13.84 -15.45 -2.24
N ILE A 97 13.58 -15.06 -0.99
CA ILE A 97 13.16 -13.70 -0.65
C ILE A 97 14.24 -12.92 0.10
N ASN A 98 15.06 -13.59 0.92
CA ASN A 98 16.12 -12.94 1.71
C ASN A 98 17.32 -12.58 0.83
N GLN A 99 17.10 -11.66 -0.06
CA GLN A 99 18.13 -11.07 -0.92
C GLN A 99 17.99 -9.56 -0.87
N PHE A 100 19.13 -8.87 -0.97
CA PHE A 100 19.08 -7.42 -1.11
C PHE A 100 18.48 -7.07 -2.46
N ALA A 101 17.42 -6.27 -2.42
CA ALA A 101 16.79 -5.71 -3.60
C ALA A 101 16.41 -4.24 -3.35
N GLU A 102 16.51 -3.45 -4.38
CA GLU A 102 16.06 -2.06 -4.35
C GLU A 102 14.56 -2.00 -4.65
N PRO A 103 13.81 -1.11 -3.99
CA PRO A 103 12.44 -0.84 -4.37
C PRO A 103 12.33 -0.43 -5.83
N GLY A 104 11.42 -1.07 -6.58
CA GLY A 104 11.08 -0.65 -7.94
C GLY A 104 10.47 0.76 -7.96
N ASP A 105 10.36 1.35 -9.17
CA ASP A 105 9.93 2.74 -9.35
C ASP A 105 8.58 3.05 -8.70
N VAL A 106 7.62 2.14 -8.80
CA VAL A 106 6.29 2.29 -8.21
C VAL A 106 6.38 2.43 -6.70
N LEU A 107 7.05 1.49 -6.03
CA LEU A 107 7.22 1.52 -4.58
C LEU A 107 8.04 2.73 -4.15
N ASN A 108 9.12 3.02 -4.86
CA ASN A 108 9.96 4.19 -4.61
C ASN A 108 9.16 5.50 -4.63
N ASN A 109 8.30 5.69 -5.61
CA ASN A 109 7.46 6.89 -5.70
C ASN A 109 6.40 6.93 -4.59
N LEU A 110 5.79 5.79 -4.24
CA LEU A 110 4.83 5.69 -3.13
C LEU A 110 5.47 6.06 -1.80
N LEU A 111 6.68 5.56 -1.49
CA LEU A 111 7.40 5.88 -0.25
C LEU A 111 7.83 7.35 -0.13
N GLY A 112 7.75 8.12 -1.21
CA GLY A 112 7.90 9.58 -1.19
C GLY A 112 6.65 10.34 -0.74
N ILE A 113 5.50 9.66 -0.57
CA ILE A 113 4.25 10.24 -0.09
C ILE A 113 4.14 9.98 1.42
N PRO A 114 3.83 10.99 2.25
CA PRO A 114 3.84 10.86 3.72
C PRO A 114 2.57 10.16 4.24
N PHE A 115 2.49 8.85 4.05
CA PHE A 115 1.44 8.03 4.65
C PHE A 115 1.64 7.90 6.18
N SER A 116 0.55 7.80 6.93
CA SER A 116 0.59 7.53 8.37
C SER A 116 0.88 6.06 8.67
N SER A 117 0.37 5.16 7.84
CA SER A 117 0.60 3.72 7.96
C SER A 117 0.73 3.04 6.60
N ILE A 118 1.54 1.99 6.56
CA ILE A 118 1.73 1.10 5.41
C ILE A 118 1.45 -0.32 5.88
N TRP A 119 0.49 -0.96 5.25
CA TRP A 119 0.09 -2.34 5.50
C TRP A 119 0.55 -3.23 4.36
N THR A 120 0.96 -4.45 4.67
CA THR A 120 1.35 -5.42 3.65
C THR A 120 1.18 -6.86 4.11
N THR A 121 0.92 -7.75 3.15
CA THR A 121 1.01 -9.19 3.33
C THR A 121 2.34 -9.76 2.81
N ASN A 122 3.24 -8.92 2.32
CA ASN A 122 4.54 -9.34 1.77
C ASN A 122 5.54 -9.62 2.89
N TYR A 123 6.40 -10.61 2.68
CA TYR A 123 7.45 -10.99 3.64
C TYR A 123 8.75 -10.21 3.45
N ASP A 124 9.00 -9.67 2.25
CA ASP A 124 10.24 -8.98 1.89
C ASP A 124 10.41 -7.67 2.66
N ARG A 125 11.61 -7.09 2.59
CA ARG A 125 11.99 -5.84 3.27
C ARG A 125 12.12 -4.65 2.34
N LEU A 126 11.42 -4.65 1.21
CA LEU A 126 11.49 -3.54 0.24
C LEU A 126 10.97 -2.21 0.80
N ILE A 127 9.93 -2.26 1.64
CA ILE A 127 9.36 -1.07 2.28
C ILE A 127 10.40 -0.47 3.22
N GLU A 128 10.94 -1.30 4.12
CA GLU A 128 11.94 -0.91 5.11
C GLU A 128 13.19 -0.37 4.42
N ASN A 129 13.75 -1.11 3.46
CA ASN A 129 14.92 -0.67 2.67
C ASN A 129 14.69 0.68 1.98
N GLY A 130 13.48 0.88 1.43
CA GLY A 130 13.11 2.14 0.79
C GLY A 130 12.95 3.31 1.76
N LEU A 131 12.46 3.08 2.98
CA LEU A 131 12.35 4.10 4.03
C LEU A 131 13.73 4.42 4.62
N GLU A 132 14.55 3.40 4.90
CA GLU A 132 15.93 3.56 5.40
C GLU A 132 16.80 4.37 4.42
N LYS A 133 16.70 4.08 3.12
CA LYS A 133 17.40 4.84 2.08
C LYS A 133 17.01 6.32 2.03
N ARG A 134 15.82 6.66 2.51
CA ARG A 134 15.31 8.03 2.63
C ARG A 134 15.56 8.67 3.99
N TYR A 135 16.22 7.95 4.90
CA TYR A 135 16.41 8.36 6.29
C TYR A 135 15.08 8.66 7.01
N ILE A 136 14.02 7.90 6.66
CA ILE A 136 12.70 8.01 7.28
C ILE A 136 12.60 6.95 8.37
N GLY A 137 12.46 7.39 9.63
CA GLY A 137 12.20 6.49 10.75
C GLY A 137 10.80 5.88 10.67
N TYR A 138 10.68 4.61 11.01
CA TYR A 138 9.41 3.87 11.01
C TYR A 138 9.32 2.90 12.19
N ASN A 139 8.10 2.57 12.59
CA ASN A 139 7.83 1.43 13.45
C ASN A 139 7.61 0.20 12.57
N SER A 140 8.28 -0.91 12.84
CA SER A 140 8.01 -2.20 12.20
C SER A 140 7.15 -3.04 13.11
N ILE A 141 5.97 -3.44 12.66
CA ILE A 141 5.00 -4.20 13.42
C ILE A 141 4.74 -5.52 12.66
N VAL A 142 5.18 -6.61 13.24
CA VAL A 142 5.14 -7.96 12.64
C VAL A 142 4.23 -8.89 13.42
N ASN A 143 4.02 -8.60 14.72
CA ASN A 143 3.20 -9.39 15.62
C ASN A 143 2.44 -8.50 16.63
N ASP A 144 1.54 -9.10 17.41
CA ASP A 144 0.69 -8.38 18.39
C ASP A 144 1.50 -7.69 19.50
N ILE A 145 2.69 -8.19 19.83
CA ILE A 145 3.55 -7.61 20.89
C ILE A 145 4.14 -6.27 20.42
N ASP A 146 4.47 -6.16 19.15
CA ASP A 146 5.05 -4.94 18.57
C ASP A 146 4.09 -3.75 18.65
N LEU A 147 2.77 -4.01 18.67
CA LEU A 147 1.77 -2.97 18.85
C LEU A 147 1.93 -2.17 20.16
N ALA A 148 2.49 -2.80 21.21
CA ALA A 148 2.78 -2.14 22.48
C ALA A 148 4.04 -1.26 22.43
N SER A 149 4.88 -1.44 21.40
CA SER A 149 6.18 -0.77 21.27
C SER A 149 6.17 0.36 20.22
N ILE A 150 5.01 0.75 19.70
CA ILE A 150 4.88 1.82 18.72
C ILE A 150 5.35 3.15 19.30
N SER A 151 6.45 3.67 18.77
CA SER A 151 6.95 4.99 19.15
C SER A 151 6.09 6.09 18.53
N ARG A 152 5.66 7.05 19.38
CA ARG A 152 4.90 8.23 18.93
C ARG A 152 5.76 9.26 18.21
N ASP A 153 7.07 9.19 18.37
CA ASP A 153 8.03 10.08 17.67
C ASP A 153 8.23 9.68 16.22
N THR A 154 7.85 8.45 15.88
CA THR A 154 7.96 7.90 14.53
C THR A 154 6.64 8.09 13.79
N LYS A 155 6.68 8.79 12.64
CA LYS A 155 5.47 9.18 11.90
C LYS A 155 4.84 8.05 11.07
N ILE A 156 5.62 7.03 10.72
CA ILE A 156 5.18 5.93 9.85
C ILE A 156 5.20 4.62 10.63
N SER A 157 4.13 3.85 10.52
CA SER A 157 4.08 2.47 11.00
C SER A 157 3.89 1.50 9.83
N VAL A 158 4.76 0.49 9.76
CA VAL A 158 4.73 -0.57 8.74
C VAL A 158 4.20 -1.84 9.39
N TYR A 159 3.03 -2.29 8.96
CA TYR A 159 2.34 -3.48 9.47
C TYR A 159 2.48 -4.63 8.49
N LYS A 160 3.15 -5.71 8.89
CA LYS A 160 3.42 -6.90 8.07
C LYS A 160 2.54 -8.06 8.54
N MET A 161 1.35 -8.19 7.95
CA MET A 161 0.35 -9.15 8.40
C MET A 161 0.82 -10.60 8.40
N ASN A 162 1.59 -11.00 7.38
CA ASN A 162 2.04 -12.38 7.24
C ASN A 162 3.45 -12.63 7.80
N GLY A 163 3.99 -11.69 8.57
CA GLY A 163 5.34 -11.80 9.13
C GLY A 163 6.42 -11.20 8.24
N ASP A 164 7.67 -11.32 8.67
CA ASP A 164 8.86 -10.77 8.01
C ASP A 164 9.89 -11.87 7.75
N ILE A 165 10.59 -11.78 6.62
CA ILE A 165 11.60 -12.75 6.23
C ILE A 165 12.81 -12.77 7.18
N SER A 166 13.02 -11.72 7.99
CA SER A 166 14.06 -11.73 9.03
C SER A 166 13.75 -12.71 10.17
N GLU A 167 12.47 -13.06 10.36
CA GLU A 167 12.01 -14.03 11.35
C GLU A 167 11.16 -15.14 10.70
N PRO A 168 11.76 -16.02 9.88
CA PRO A 168 11.03 -17.00 9.08
C PRO A 168 10.10 -17.92 9.89
N THR A 169 10.42 -18.19 11.15
CA THR A 169 9.61 -19.04 12.03
C THR A 169 8.27 -18.41 12.44
N GLN A 170 8.12 -17.09 12.30
CA GLN A 170 6.90 -16.37 12.63
C GLN A 170 6.07 -16.01 11.39
N MET A 171 6.52 -16.37 10.19
CA MET A 171 5.78 -16.10 8.96
C MET A 171 4.53 -16.97 8.87
N VAL A 172 3.45 -16.38 8.36
CA VAL A 172 2.19 -17.08 8.04
C VAL A 172 2.32 -17.64 6.62
N VAL A 173 2.65 -18.93 6.51
CA VAL A 173 2.97 -19.58 5.23
C VAL A 173 2.07 -20.75 4.93
N THR A 174 1.74 -21.56 5.96
CA THR A 174 0.95 -22.76 5.83
C THR A 174 -0.55 -22.49 6.01
N LYS A 175 -1.37 -23.45 5.62
CA LYS A 175 -2.81 -23.37 5.87
C LYS A 175 -3.13 -23.37 7.36
N ASP A 176 -2.39 -24.14 8.15
CA ASP A 176 -2.51 -24.15 9.61
C ASP A 176 -2.21 -22.79 10.22
N ASP A 177 -1.13 -22.11 9.78
CA ASP A 177 -0.83 -20.74 10.20
C ASP A 177 -2.00 -19.80 9.90
N TYR A 178 -2.57 -19.90 8.70
CA TYR A 178 -3.65 -19.04 8.23
C TYR A 178 -4.98 -19.29 8.97
N GLU A 179 -5.33 -20.54 9.20
CA GLU A 179 -6.54 -20.92 9.94
C GLU A 179 -6.49 -20.47 11.41
N HIS A 180 -5.29 -20.44 12.01
CA HIS A 180 -5.09 -19.97 13.38
C HIS A 180 -4.78 -18.48 13.49
N TYR A 181 -4.71 -17.77 12.37
CA TYR A 181 -4.31 -16.37 12.33
C TYR A 181 -5.16 -15.48 13.24
N ALA A 182 -6.48 -15.56 13.13
CA ALA A 182 -7.40 -14.74 13.91
C ALA A 182 -7.26 -14.95 15.42
N GLN A 183 -6.84 -16.15 15.86
CA GLN A 183 -6.59 -16.44 17.26
C GLN A 183 -5.23 -15.91 17.72
N LYS A 184 -4.17 -16.08 16.92
CA LYS A 184 -2.79 -15.69 17.25
C LYS A 184 -2.55 -14.19 17.10
N HIS A 185 -3.27 -13.53 16.16
CA HIS A 185 -3.08 -12.13 15.76
C HIS A 185 -4.37 -11.30 15.90
N SER A 186 -5.14 -11.53 16.95
CA SER A 186 -6.43 -10.86 17.17
C SER A 186 -6.33 -9.35 17.33
N LEU A 187 -5.28 -8.88 17.98
CA LEU A 187 -5.03 -7.44 18.13
C LEU A 187 -4.63 -6.81 16.79
N PHE A 188 -3.83 -7.50 15.99
CA PHE A 188 -3.44 -7.05 14.66
C PHE A 188 -4.66 -6.81 13.76
N LEU A 189 -5.60 -7.77 13.73
CA LEU A 189 -6.88 -7.62 13.01
C LEU A 189 -7.74 -6.49 13.57
N THR A 190 -7.73 -6.29 14.89
CA THR A 190 -8.45 -5.17 15.53
C THR A 190 -7.86 -3.83 15.11
N PHE A 191 -6.54 -3.73 15.06
CA PHE A 191 -5.85 -2.54 14.56
C PHE A 191 -6.14 -2.29 13.08
N LEU A 192 -6.13 -3.33 12.22
CA LEU A 192 -6.51 -3.19 10.82
C LEU A 192 -7.94 -2.65 10.68
N LYS A 193 -8.91 -3.19 11.43
CA LYS A 193 -10.29 -2.71 11.41
C LYS A 193 -10.39 -1.25 11.85
N LYS A 194 -9.68 -0.87 12.91
CA LYS A 194 -9.61 0.54 13.37
C LYS A 194 -9.05 1.44 12.28
N GLU A 195 -7.95 1.05 11.64
CA GLU A 195 -7.33 1.81 10.57
C GLU A 195 -8.24 1.94 9.34
N LEU A 196 -8.93 0.87 8.95
CA LEU A 196 -9.88 0.88 7.84
C LEU A 196 -11.08 1.82 8.09
N VAL A 197 -11.47 2.01 9.35
CA VAL A 197 -12.52 3.00 9.72
C VAL A 197 -11.97 4.41 9.72
N ALA A 198 -10.79 4.62 10.28
CA ALA A 198 -10.22 5.95 10.49
C ALA A 198 -9.62 6.55 9.21
N ASN A 199 -9.03 5.71 8.36
CA ASN A 199 -8.22 6.14 7.22
C ASN A 199 -8.81 5.70 5.89
N THR A 200 -8.53 6.47 4.85
CA THR A 200 -8.76 6.08 3.47
C THR A 200 -7.55 5.28 2.96
N PHE A 201 -7.76 4.01 2.63
CA PHE A 201 -6.71 3.15 2.10
C PHE A 201 -6.56 3.30 0.58
N LEU A 202 -5.30 3.24 0.13
CA LEU A 202 -4.94 2.99 -1.26
C LEU A 202 -4.28 1.62 -1.38
N PHE A 203 -4.95 0.70 -2.05
CA PHE A 203 -4.42 -0.63 -2.34
C PHE A 203 -3.61 -0.60 -3.64
N VAL A 204 -2.38 -1.08 -3.61
CA VAL A 204 -1.49 -1.15 -4.79
C VAL A 204 -0.82 -2.51 -4.87
N GLY A 205 -0.93 -3.16 -6.04
CA GLY A 205 -0.36 -4.49 -6.27
C GLY A 205 -1.01 -5.60 -5.44
N TYR A 206 -2.22 -5.38 -4.93
CA TYR A 206 -2.96 -6.29 -4.09
C TYR A 206 -4.09 -6.98 -4.87
N SER A 207 -4.25 -8.29 -4.71
CA SER A 207 -5.18 -9.11 -5.50
C SER A 207 -6.59 -9.22 -4.91
N PHE A 208 -6.79 -8.85 -3.65
CA PHE A 208 -8.03 -9.10 -2.88
C PHE A 208 -8.40 -10.59 -2.82
N SER A 209 -7.41 -11.45 -2.72
CA SER A 209 -7.59 -12.90 -2.53
C SER A 209 -7.44 -13.35 -1.08
N ASP A 210 -6.99 -12.48 -0.18
CA ASP A 210 -6.78 -12.77 1.23
C ASP A 210 -8.11 -12.62 1.99
N ALA A 211 -8.63 -13.73 2.51
CA ALA A 211 -9.92 -13.76 3.20
C ALA A 211 -9.91 -12.95 4.51
N LEU A 212 -8.78 -12.87 5.23
CA LEU A 212 -8.71 -12.11 6.49
C LEU A 212 -8.92 -10.61 6.26
N VAL A 213 -8.32 -10.07 5.21
CA VAL A 213 -8.50 -8.65 4.83
C VAL A 213 -9.93 -8.42 4.32
N LEU A 214 -10.46 -9.33 3.48
CA LEU A 214 -11.82 -9.23 2.97
C LEU A 214 -12.86 -9.34 4.09
N ASP A 215 -12.65 -10.18 5.10
CA ASP A 215 -13.52 -10.29 6.27
C ASP A 215 -13.52 -9.00 7.11
N CYS A 216 -12.36 -8.36 7.27
CA CYS A 216 -12.27 -7.05 7.91
C CYS A 216 -13.11 -6.01 7.15
N LEU A 217 -12.92 -5.90 5.84
CA LEU A 217 -13.64 -4.96 4.98
C LEU A 217 -15.15 -5.23 4.95
N SER A 218 -15.55 -6.51 4.81
CA SER A 218 -16.95 -6.93 4.80
C SER A 218 -17.66 -6.58 6.11
N SER A 219 -17.03 -6.90 7.23
CA SER A 219 -17.57 -6.58 8.56
C SER A 219 -17.84 -5.07 8.71
N LEU A 220 -16.91 -4.23 8.24
CA LEU A 220 -17.06 -2.78 8.33
C LEU A 220 -18.17 -2.25 7.44
N THR A 221 -18.30 -2.79 6.22
CA THR A 221 -19.37 -2.40 5.30
C THR A 221 -20.75 -2.79 5.85
N GLU A 222 -20.84 -3.94 6.51
CA GLU A 222 -22.08 -4.39 7.17
C GLU A 222 -22.53 -3.44 8.27
N TYR A 223 -21.59 -2.97 9.13
CA TYR A 223 -21.92 -2.09 10.26
C TYR A 223 -22.08 -0.61 9.88
N LEU A 224 -21.27 -0.13 8.95
CA LEU A 224 -21.17 1.30 8.63
C LEU A 224 -21.86 1.69 7.31
N GLY A 225 -22.13 0.72 6.44
CA GLY A 225 -22.66 0.98 5.12
C GLY A 225 -21.81 2.00 4.36
N THR A 226 -22.45 2.97 3.72
CA THR A 226 -21.75 4.05 2.99
C THR A 226 -21.10 5.10 3.91
N ALA A 227 -21.39 5.11 5.22
CA ALA A 227 -20.77 6.01 6.18
C ALA A 227 -19.30 5.64 6.47
N GLY A 228 -18.88 4.39 6.18
CA GLY A 228 -17.52 3.88 6.40
C GLY A 228 -16.43 4.49 5.51
N GLY A 229 -16.74 5.49 4.69
CA GLY A 229 -15.78 6.06 3.74
C GLY A 229 -15.52 5.16 2.52
N CYS A 230 -14.82 5.66 1.53
CA CYS A 230 -14.45 4.92 0.32
C CYS A 230 -12.94 4.73 0.28
N HIS A 231 -12.51 3.50 0.05
CA HIS A 231 -11.11 3.17 -0.24
C HIS A 231 -10.86 3.13 -1.75
N TYR A 232 -9.60 3.10 -2.15
CA TYR A 232 -9.21 3.06 -3.56
C TYR A 232 -8.27 1.89 -3.83
N ALA A 233 -8.33 1.34 -5.04
CA ALA A 233 -7.41 0.30 -5.50
C ALA A 233 -6.90 0.62 -6.90
N ILE A 234 -5.58 0.60 -7.09
CA ILE A 234 -4.96 0.64 -8.42
C ILE A 234 -4.92 -0.78 -8.97
N MET A 235 -5.75 -1.03 -9.99
CA MET A 235 -5.96 -2.35 -10.58
C MET A 235 -5.32 -2.42 -11.96
N LEU A 236 -4.37 -3.36 -12.12
CA LEU A 236 -3.73 -3.60 -13.42
C LEU A 236 -4.70 -4.20 -14.42
N VAL A 237 -4.79 -3.57 -15.58
CA VAL A 237 -5.58 -4.06 -16.71
C VAL A 237 -4.75 -4.13 -17.99
N ASN A 238 -5.06 -5.12 -18.83
CA ASN A 238 -4.45 -5.31 -20.14
C ASN A 238 -5.48 -5.90 -21.11
N GLU A 239 -5.05 -6.28 -22.31
CA GLU A 239 -5.94 -6.82 -23.34
C GLU A 239 -6.63 -8.16 -22.96
N ARG A 240 -6.22 -8.82 -21.86
CA ARG A 240 -6.81 -10.08 -21.38
C ARG A 240 -7.98 -9.89 -20.41
N VAL A 241 -8.37 -8.65 -20.09
CA VAL A 241 -9.55 -8.40 -19.23
C VAL A 241 -10.82 -8.96 -19.83
N THR A 242 -11.69 -9.49 -18.99
CA THR A 242 -12.94 -10.12 -19.34
C THR A 242 -14.12 -9.52 -18.57
N ALA A 243 -15.33 -9.94 -18.86
CA ALA A 243 -16.51 -9.58 -18.06
C ALA A 243 -16.34 -9.95 -16.57
N LYS A 244 -15.62 -11.06 -16.25
CA LYS A 244 -15.27 -11.44 -14.87
C LYS A 244 -14.49 -10.31 -14.17
N THR A 245 -13.55 -9.66 -14.85
CA THR A 245 -12.79 -8.53 -14.31
C THR A 245 -13.69 -7.33 -13.99
N GLN A 246 -14.63 -7.01 -14.88
CA GLN A 246 -15.58 -5.93 -14.64
C GLN A 246 -16.47 -6.25 -13.44
N TYR A 247 -17.07 -7.43 -13.38
CA TYR A 247 -17.91 -7.84 -12.24
C TYR A 247 -17.13 -7.86 -10.93
N PHE A 248 -15.86 -8.24 -10.96
CA PHE A 248 -14.99 -8.20 -9.78
C PHE A 248 -14.80 -6.76 -9.27
N PHE A 249 -14.59 -5.77 -10.15
CA PHE A 249 -14.48 -4.37 -9.73
C PHE A 249 -15.80 -3.84 -9.16
N GLU A 250 -16.91 -4.22 -9.77
CA GLU A 250 -18.25 -3.88 -9.27
C GLU A 250 -18.52 -4.51 -7.89
N ASP A 251 -18.06 -5.75 -7.68
CA ASP A 251 -18.18 -6.46 -6.40
C ASP A 251 -17.34 -5.78 -5.30
N LEU A 252 -16.08 -5.42 -5.60
CA LEU A 252 -15.23 -4.69 -4.68
C LEU A 252 -15.86 -3.35 -4.25
N GLN A 253 -16.49 -2.65 -5.19
CA GLN A 253 -17.20 -1.40 -4.90
C GLN A 253 -18.43 -1.63 -4.02
N LYS A 254 -19.24 -2.62 -4.33
CA LYS A 254 -20.54 -2.86 -3.65
C LYS A 254 -20.38 -3.50 -2.28
N ARG A 255 -19.49 -4.48 -2.16
CA ARG A 255 -19.34 -5.27 -0.92
C ARG A 255 -18.33 -4.70 0.04
N TYR A 256 -17.33 -3.97 -0.44
CA TYR A 256 -16.20 -3.51 0.38
C TYR A 256 -15.95 -2.01 0.30
N ASN A 257 -16.80 -1.28 -0.43
CA ASN A 257 -16.67 0.17 -0.65
C ASN A 257 -15.29 0.58 -1.20
N ILE A 258 -14.73 -0.24 -2.10
CA ILE A 258 -13.42 -0.01 -2.74
C ILE A 258 -13.64 0.43 -4.18
N LYS A 259 -13.23 1.64 -4.50
CA LYS A 259 -13.25 2.18 -5.86
C LYS A 259 -12.01 1.73 -6.62
N CYS A 260 -12.23 0.92 -7.67
CA CYS A 260 -11.16 0.42 -8.52
C CYS A 260 -10.78 1.45 -9.59
N LEU A 261 -9.49 1.74 -9.69
CA LEU A 261 -8.88 2.56 -10.75
C LEU A 261 -8.15 1.61 -11.70
N ALA A 262 -8.74 1.36 -12.86
CA ALA A 262 -8.17 0.51 -13.90
C ALA A 262 -7.01 1.24 -14.58
N VAL A 263 -5.80 0.70 -14.50
CA VAL A 263 -4.59 1.37 -15.00
C VAL A 263 -3.73 0.35 -15.78
N ARG A 264 -3.14 0.76 -16.89
CA ARG A 264 -2.12 -0.03 -17.57
C ARG A 264 -0.82 0.01 -16.77
N LYS A 265 0.01 -1.05 -16.88
CA LYS A 265 1.27 -1.13 -16.12
C LYS A 265 2.17 0.09 -16.37
N GLU A 266 2.28 0.50 -17.60
CA GLU A 266 3.08 1.65 -18.04
C GLU A 266 2.61 3.00 -17.49
N ASP A 267 1.33 3.13 -17.11
CA ASP A 267 0.73 4.37 -16.63
C ASP A 267 0.82 4.54 -15.10
N ILE A 268 1.15 3.48 -14.35
CA ILE A 268 1.22 3.53 -12.89
C ILE A 268 2.23 4.55 -12.38
N PRO A 269 3.49 4.59 -12.85
CA PRO A 269 4.46 5.57 -12.37
C PRO A 269 3.98 7.01 -12.55
N SER A 270 3.32 7.29 -13.69
CA SER A 270 2.72 8.60 -13.98
C SER A 270 1.59 8.94 -12.99
N LEU A 271 0.70 7.98 -12.71
CA LEU A 271 -0.38 8.18 -11.75
C LEU A 271 0.14 8.50 -10.34
N ILE A 272 1.12 7.73 -9.85
CA ILE A 272 1.73 7.94 -8.54
C ILE A 272 2.46 9.29 -8.48
N SER A 273 3.18 9.66 -9.54
CA SER A 273 3.82 10.97 -9.63
C SER A 273 2.81 12.12 -9.57
N ARG A 274 1.67 12.00 -10.28
CA ARG A 274 0.58 12.98 -10.21
C ARG A 274 0.00 13.08 -8.79
N LEU A 275 -0.18 11.95 -8.10
CA LEU A 275 -0.62 11.95 -6.70
C LEU A 275 0.39 12.68 -5.79
N SER A 276 1.68 12.37 -5.93
CA SER A 276 2.74 13.03 -5.17
C SER A 276 2.76 14.54 -5.40
N LEU A 277 2.64 14.98 -6.66
CA LEU A 277 2.54 16.40 -7.00
C LEU A 277 1.31 17.04 -6.35
N LYS A 278 0.16 16.36 -6.41
CA LYS A 278 -1.09 16.87 -5.84
C LYS A 278 -1.01 17.03 -4.31
N VAL A 279 -0.35 16.09 -3.63
CA VAL A 279 -0.07 16.19 -2.19
C VAL A 279 0.82 17.40 -1.90
N ARG A 280 1.88 17.63 -2.68
CA ARG A 280 2.78 18.79 -2.52
C ARG A 280 2.05 20.11 -2.75
N GLU A 281 1.29 20.23 -3.85
CA GLU A 281 0.48 21.42 -4.15
C GLU A 281 -0.46 21.77 -3.00
N LYS A 282 -1.22 20.80 -2.51
CA LYS A 282 -2.17 21.03 -1.41
C LYS A 282 -1.48 21.35 -0.09
N LYS A 283 -0.34 20.73 0.21
CA LYS A 283 0.44 21.01 1.41
C LYS A 283 0.92 22.46 1.44
N VAL A 284 1.30 23.01 0.29
CA VAL A 284 1.67 24.42 0.13
C VAL A 284 0.46 25.35 0.32
N PHE A 285 -0.75 24.91 -0.08
CA PHE A 285 -1.97 25.74 -0.05
C PHE A 285 -2.61 25.90 1.34
N ILE A 286 -2.45 24.91 2.23
CA ILE A 286 -3.18 24.87 3.53
C ILE A 286 -2.62 25.88 4.54
N SER A 287 -1.50 26.45 4.30
CA SER A 287 -0.82 27.20 5.31
C SER A 287 -0.79 28.73 5.12
N GLY A 288 -1.73 29.36 4.38
CA GLY A 288 -1.94 30.82 4.35
C GLY A 288 -1.05 31.58 3.35
N ALA A 289 -1.61 32.52 2.65
CA ALA A 289 -0.92 33.28 1.63
C ALA A 289 -0.18 34.50 2.24
N PHE A 290 1.09 34.62 1.96
CA PHE A 290 1.84 35.85 2.18
C PHE A 290 2.04 36.55 0.83
N ASP A 291 1.77 37.85 0.78
CA ASP A 291 2.03 38.67 -0.42
C ASP A 291 3.52 38.98 -0.61
N THR A 292 4.30 38.80 0.46
CA THR A 292 5.77 38.97 0.48
C THR A 292 6.40 37.89 1.35
N VAL A 293 7.65 37.52 1.08
CA VAL A 293 8.41 36.62 2.00
C VAL A 293 8.71 37.43 3.27
N PRO A 294 8.16 37.02 4.44
CA PRO A 294 8.39 37.70 5.69
C PRO A 294 9.87 37.69 6.05
N GLU A 295 10.37 38.82 6.58
CA GLU A 295 11.76 39.00 6.96
C GLU A 295 12.22 37.97 8.02
N GLU A 296 11.28 37.50 8.84
CA GLU A 296 11.50 36.48 9.87
C GLU A 296 11.79 35.07 9.31
N ILE A 297 11.41 34.78 8.05
CA ILE A 297 11.78 33.52 7.40
C ILE A 297 13.30 33.51 7.13
N ASN A 298 13.91 34.68 6.96
CA ASN A 298 15.36 34.82 6.79
C ASN A 298 16.15 34.41 8.04
N THR A 299 15.53 34.45 9.21
CA THR A 299 16.20 34.22 10.50
C THR A 299 16.02 32.84 11.07
N PHE A 300 15.02 32.07 10.61
CA PHE A 300 14.63 30.79 11.23
C PHE A 300 14.75 29.55 10.30
N ALA A 301 14.97 29.75 9.02
CA ALA A 301 15.19 28.62 8.13
C ALA A 301 16.68 28.27 8.13
N ASP A 302 17.00 26.98 8.31
CA ASP A 302 18.30 26.51 7.85
C ASP A 302 18.43 26.84 6.35
N SER A 303 19.64 27.01 5.85
CA SER A 303 19.91 27.56 4.49
C SER A 303 19.18 26.76 3.39
N LEU A 304 18.99 25.47 3.56
CA LEU A 304 18.33 24.58 2.59
C LEU A 304 16.81 24.80 2.55
N SER A 305 16.17 24.96 3.69
CA SER A 305 14.74 25.25 3.79
C SER A 305 14.41 26.63 3.24
N TYR A 306 15.28 27.60 3.48
CA TYR A 306 15.13 28.98 2.96
C TYR A 306 15.22 29.01 1.43
N GLU A 307 16.23 28.38 0.85
CA GLU A 307 16.41 28.28 -0.60
C GLU A 307 15.20 27.65 -1.30
N LEU A 308 14.67 26.60 -0.72
CA LEU A 308 13.46 25.94 -1.25
C LEU A 308 12.24 26.84 -1.16
N VAL A 309 12.03 27.51 -0.02
CA VAL A 309 10.93 28.44 0.21
C VAL A 309 11.01 29.61 -0.76
N ARG A 310 12.21 30.19 -0.93
CA ARG A 310 12.47 31.27 -1.86
C ARG A 310 12.23 30.86 -3.31
N HIS A 311 12.73 29.69 -3.73
CA HIS A 311 12.53 29.15 -5.07
C HIS A 311 11.05 28.93 -5.40
N LEU A 312 10.28 28.38 -4.47
CA LEU A 312 8.84 28.18 -4.61
C LEU A 312 8.11 29.52 -4.75
N TYR A 313 8.46 30.52 -3.93
CA TYR A 313 7.85 31.84 -3.99
C TYR A 313 8.16 32.56 -5.32
N GLU A 314 9.42 32.55 -5.77
CA GLU A 314 9.84 33.15 -7.04
C GLU A 314 9.17 32.48 -8.26
N ASN A 315 8.75 31.24 -8.14
CA ASN A 315 7.99 30.50 -9.17
C ASN A 315 6.46 30.60 -8.99
N GLY A 316 5.96 31.56 -8.20
CA GLY A 316 4.53 31.86 -8.07
C GLY A 316 3.76 30.93 -7.13
N PHE A 317 4.44 30.08 -6.35
CA PHE A 317 3.81 29.27 -5.34
C PHE A 317 3.53 30.11 -4.07
N ARG A 318 2.31 30.04 -3.57
CA ARG A 318 1.94 30.67 -2.29
C ARG A 318 2.44 29.80 -1.15
N ILE A 319 3.38 30.31 -0.37
CA ILE A 319 4.01 29.57 0.71
C ILE A 319 3.41 30.02 2.02
N ALA A 320 3.13 29.04 2.86
CA ALA A 320 2.61 29.33 4.17
C ALA A 320 3.47 28.71 5.26
N THR A 321 3.73 29.45 6.29
CA THR A 321 4.44 29.01 7.47
C THR A 321 3.45 28.93 8.64
N GLY A 322 3.51 27.85 9.45
CA GLY A 322 2.65 27.65 10.62
C GLY A 322 2.80 28.72 11.73
N VAL A 323 3.64 29.73 11.49
CA VAL A 323 3.92 30.85 12.42
C VAL A 323 2.98 32.04 12.16
N GLY A 324 2.31 32.11 11.00
CA GLY A 324 1.52 33.26 10.56
C GLY A 324 0.29 33.62 11.41
N LYS A 325 -0.11 32.82 12.41
CA LYS A 325 -1.20 33.17 13.32
C LYS A 325 -0.78 34.00 14.55
N ARG A 326 0.53 34.22 14.75
CA ARG A 326 1.04 34.98 15.91
C ARG A 326 1.58 36.38 15.55
N LEU A 327 1.68 36.72 14.29
CA LEU A 327 2.27 37.98 13.86
C LEU A 327 1.27 39.00 13.29
N GLY A 328 -0.02 38.75 13.48
CA GLY A 328 -1.08 39.64 13.07
C GLY A 328 -1.78 40.31 14.26
N THR A 329 -1.04 41.06 15.06
CA THR A 329 -1.57 42.14 15.92
C THR A 329 -0.57 43.28 15.95
#